data_f689c1fd64a7250f527f4c6a14cd60cb
#
_entry.id   f689c1fd64a7250f527f4c6a14cd60cb
#
_cell.length_a   1.000
_cell.length_b   1.000
_cell.length_c   1.000
_cell.angle_alpha   90.00
_cell.angle_beta   90.00
_cell.angle_gamma   90.00
#
_symmetry.space_group_name_H-M   'P 1'
#
loop_
_entity.id
_entity.type
_entity.pdbx_description
1 polymer ?
#
loop_
_entity_poly.entity_id
_entity_poly.type
_entity_poly.pdbx_seq_one_letter_code
_entity_poly.pdbx_strand_id
1 'polypeptide(L)'
;MSIGDFSRMTQLSVKTLRHYHEVGLLEPDRVDPATGYRHYAPEQVPTAQVVRRLRELGMPIADVRAVLASAPADRNALISGHLERLQNQLATTRSAVEALRAILERPVAAARIEHRSVAATPAAAIAATVERDDLLPWWQGAVGELQATVAAEKLLTPTGVPAALFGFDIFARDRGAATVFIPVHGGVRPVGRVQPATIPAAELAVIHHHGPHDDVDLDYSALGEYATRHEISVDGPLREYYDRFSWDTDDSAQWVTALCWPVFRADA
;
A
#
# COMPACT_ATOMS: atom_id res chain seq x y z
N MET A 1 -38.97 -18.99 26.64
CA MET A 1 -38.55 -20.35 26.19
C MET A 1 -37.24 -20.74 26.87
N SER A 2 -36.92 -22.02 26.93
CA SER A 2 -35.63 -22.46 27.47
C SER A 2 -34.43 -22.02 26.64
N ILE A 3 -33.21 -21.94 27.24
CA ILE A 3 -31.99 -21.66 26.52
C ILE A 3 -31.72 -22.69 25.39
N GLY A 4 -32.17 -23.95 25.57
CA GLY A 4 -32.04 -25.00 24.53
C GLY A 4 -32.94 -24.75 23.32
N ASP A 5 -34.18 -24.31 23.54
CA ASP A 5 -35.12 -23.96 22.47
C ASP A 5 -34.68 -22.71 21.75
N PHE A 6 -34.21 -21.70 22.47
CA PHE A 6 -33.65 -20.48 21.90
C PHE A 6 -32.40 -20.75 21.09
N SER A 7 -31.52 -21.66 21.56
CA SER A 7 -30.34 -22.12 20.83
C SER A 7 -30.73 -22.74 19.47
N ARG A 8 -31.73 -23.59 19.44
CA ARG A 8 -32.23 -24.22 18.20
C ARG A 8 -32.80 -23.18 17.21
N MET A 9 -33.56 -22.20 17.71
CA MET A 9 -34.16 -21.16 16.85
C MET A 9 -33.16 -20.16 16.30
N THR A 10 -32.14 -19.84 17.06
CA THR A 10 -31.14 -18.81 16.70
C THR A 10 -29.88 -19.40 16.04
N GLN A 11 -29.70 -20.71 16.12
CA GLN A 11 -28.47 -21.42 15.70
C GLN A 11 -27.22 -20.96 16.46
N LEU A 12 -27.39 -20.40 17.66
CA LEU A 12 -26.32 -20.08 18.60
C LEU A 12 -26.20 -21.21 19.62
N SER A 13 -24.97 -21.67 19.89
CA SER A 13 -24.77 -22.71 20.89
C SER A 13 -25.15 -22.23 22.31
N VAL A 14 -25.55 -23.14 23.17
CA VAL A 14 -25.84 -22.82 24.59
C VAL A 14 -24.61 -22.18 25.26
N LYS A 15 -23.40 -22.64 24.89
CA LYS A 15 -22.14 -22.04 25.39
C LYS A 15 -22.01 -20.59 24.93
N THR A 16 -22.28 -20.31 23.67
CA THR A 16 -22.24 -18.94 23.10
C THR A 16 -23.28 -18.03 23.75
N LEU A 17 -24.51 -18.52 23.98
CA LEU A 17 -25.57 -17.77 24.67
C LEU A 17 -25.21 -17.42 26.12
N ARG A 18 -24.58 -18.35 26.84
CA ARG A 18 -24.06 -18.08 28.19
C ARG A 18 -22.98 -17.00 28.16
N HIS A 19 -22.03 -17.11 27.23
CA HIS A 19 -20.99 -16.10 27.05
C HIS A 19 -21.56 -14.73 26.68
N TYR A 20 -22.56 -14.65 25.80
CA TYR A 20 -23.20 -13.40 25.43
C TYR A 20 -23.96 -12.76 26.58
N HIS A 21 -24.54 -13.53 27.47
CA HIS A 21 -25.10 -13.04 28.75
C HIS A 21 -23.98 -12.48 29.64
N GLU A 22 -22.89 -13.22 29.85
CA GLU A 22 -21.78 -12.82 30.72
C GLU A 22 -21.13 -11.49 30.26
N VAL A 23 -21.01 -11.29 28.94
CA VAL A 23 -20.45 -10.06 28.39
C VAL A 23 -21.51 -8.98 28.12
N GLY A 24 -22.78 -9.17 28.51
CA GLY A 24 -23.87 -8.21 28.33
C GLY A 24 -24.20 -7.88 26.87
N LEU A 25 -24.03 -8.85 25.96
CA LEU A 25 -24.37 -8.70 24.54
C LEU A 25 -25.81 -9.14 24.24
N LEU A 26 -26.26 -10.23 24.87
CA LEU A 26 -27.60 -10.78 24.74
C LEU A 26 -28.04 -11.35 26.09
N GLU A 27 -28.80 -10.57 26.84
CA GLU A 27 -29.27 -10.95 28.16
C GLU A 27 -30.53 -11.81 28.04
N PRO A 28 -30.69 -12.86 28.88
CA PRO A 28 -31.95 -13.59 28.97
C PRO A 28 -33.06 -12.71 29.53
N ASP A 29 -34.29 -12.94 29.10
CA ASP A 29 -35.48 -12.27 29.65
C ASP A 29 -35.63 -12.51 31.17
N ARG A 30 -35.28 -13.72 31.62
CA ARG A 30 -35.31 -14.10 33.03
C ARG A 30 -34.26 -15.17 33.34
N VAL A 31 -33.62 -15.04 34.49
CA VAL A 31 -32.82 -16.10 35.11
C VAL A 31 -33.57 -16.58 36.33
N ASP A 32 -33.85 -17.89 36.43
CA ASP A 32 -34.46 -18.50 37.57
C ASP A 32 -33.50 -18.42 38.79
N PRO A 33 -33.87 -17.72 39.88
CA PRO A 33 -32.94 -17.51 40.98
C PRO A 33 -32.65 -18.78 41.80
N ALA A 34 -33.52 -19.79 41.72
CA ALA A 34 -33.33 -21.04 42.46
C ALA A 34 -32.46 -22.05 41.72
N THR A 35 -32.55 -22.08 40.37
CA THR A 35 -31.90 -23.07 39.53
C THR A 35 -30.81 -22.51 38.63
N GLY A 36 -30.72 -21.19 38.48
CA GLY A 36 -29.82 -20.51 37.54
C GLY A 36 -30.20 -20.70 36.06
N TYR A 37 -31.38 -21.28 35.77
CA TYR A 37 -31.83 -21.50 34.40
C TYR A 37 -32.17 -20.18 33.71
N ARG A 38 -31.67 -20.05 32.47
CA ARG A 38 -31.90 -18.87 31.61
C ARG A 38 -33.09 -19.10 30.71
N HIS A 39 -34.01 -18.14 30.69
CA HIS A 39 -35.16 -18.10 29.80
C HIS A 39 -35.08 -16.92 28.87
N TYR A 40 -35.40 -17.11 27.61
CA TYR A 40 -35.42 -16.08 26.57
C TYR A 40 -36.85 -15.86 26.06
N ALA A 41 -37.16 -14.63 25.66
CA ALA A 41 -38.44 -14.28 25.04
C ALA A 41 -38.37 -14.53 23.52
N PRO A 42 -39.47 -14.90 22.85
CA PRO A 42 -39.54 -15.06 21.40
C PRO A 42 -39.10 -13.78 20.65
N GLU A 43 -39.39 -12.63 21.20
CA GLU A 43 -39.08 -11.29 20.66
C GLU A 43 -37.57 -11.03 20.60
N GLN A 44 -36.76 -11.80 21.31
CA GLN A 44 -35.29 -11.70 21.27
C GLN A 44 -34.66 -12.45 20.08
N VAL A 45 -35.43 -13.33 19.39
CA VAL A 45 -34.91 -14.13 18.29
C VAL A 45 -34.35 -13.28 17.12
N PRO A 46 -35.04 -12.22 16.63
CA PRO A 46 -34.51 -11.37 15.61
C PRO A 46 -33.18 -10.71 16.01
N THR A 47 -33.07 -10.20 17.22
CA THR A 47 -31.83 -9.60 17.75
C THR A 47 -30.70 -10.62 17.79
N ALA A 48 -30.97 -11.83 18.31
CA ALA A 48 -29.97 -12.91 18.33
C ALA A 48 -29.49 -13.32 16.96
N GLN A 49 -30.37 -13.32 15.94
CA GLN A 49 -30.00 -13.58 14.55
C GLN A 49 -29.10 -12.48 13.97
N VAL A 50 -29.37 -11.22 14.28
CA VAL A 50 -28.50 -10.11 13.89
C VAL A 50 -27.12 -10.25 14.53
N VAL A 51 -27.08 -10.48 15.85
CA VAL A 51 -25.82 -10.74 16.57
C VAL A 51 -25.03 -11.87 15.89
N ARG A 52 -25.67 -12.99 15.61
CA ARG A 52 -25.03 -14.14 14.96
C ARG A 52 -24.39 -13.72 13.62
N ARG A 53 -25.13 -13.08 12.74
CA ARG A 53 -24.65 -12.66 11.41
C ARG A 53 -23.46 -11.70 11.49
N LEU A 54 -23.52 -10.69 12.36
CA LEU A 54 -22.43 -9.75 12.55
C LEU A 54 -21.17 -10.44 13.12
N ARG A 55 -21.35 -11.41 14.03
CA ARG A 55 -20.23 -12.20 14.57
C ARG A 55 -19.64 -13.17 13.58
N GLU A 56 -20.45 -13.79 12.72
CA GLU A 56 -19.99 -14.64 11.61
C GLU A 56 -19.12 -13.86 10.62
N LEU A 57 -19.40 -12.57 10.45
CA LEU A 57 -18.60 -11.64 9.65
C LEU A 57 -17.39 -11.05 10.40
N GLY A 58 -17.06 -11.57 11.59
CA GLY A 58 -15.89 -11.15 12.35
C GLY A 58 -16.02 -9.83 13.11
N MET A 59 -17.23 -9.22 13.17
CA MET A 59 -17.41 -7.96 13.91
C MET A 59 -17.14 -8.16 15.40
N PRO A 60 -16.27 -7.36 16.05
CA PRO A 60 -15.99 -7.46 17.49
C PRO A 60 -17.26 -7.33 18.35
N ILE A 61 -17.30 -7.98 19.52
CA ILE A 61 -18.46 -7.93 20.44
C ILE A 61 -18.81 -6.51 20.82
N ALA A 62 -17.81 -5.66 21.07
CA ALA A 62 -18.01 -4.25 21.39
C ALA A 62 -18.75 -3.49 20.28
N ASP A 63 -18.34 -3.73 19.01
CA ASP A 63 -18.96 -3.10 17.83
C ASP A 63 -20.39 -3.62 17.63
N VAL A 64 -20.64 -4.93 17.81
CA VAL A 64 -21.99 -5.51 17.73
C VAL A 64 -22.89 -4.88 18.78
N ARG A 65 -22.41 -4.68 20.02
CA ARG A 65 -23.15 -4.00 21.08
C ARG A 65 -23.46 -2.55 20.69
N ALA A 66 -22.50 -1.82 20.14
CA ALA A 66 -22.71 -0.48 19.63
C ALA A 66 -23.78 -0.44 18.54
N VAL A 67 -23.74 -1.37 17.57
CA VAL A 67 -24.76 -1.51 16.52
C VAL A 67 -26.16 -1.74 17.11
N LEU A 68 -26.31 -2.60 18.12
CA LEU A 68 -27.61 -2.88 18.75
C LEU A 68 -28.16 -1.69 19.54
N ALA A 69 -27.28 -0.89 20.16
CA ALA A 69 -27.66 0.27 20.96
C ALA A 69 -27.88 1.55 20.14
N SER A 70 -27.48 1.59 18.88
CA SER A 70 -27.46 2.80 18.06
C SER A 70 -28.80 3.07 17.37
N ALA A 71 -29.07 4.35 17.11
CA ALA A 71 -30.13 4.78 16.21
C ALA A 71 -29.87 4.29 14.76
N PRO A 72 -30.89 4.20 13.90
CA PRO A 72 -30.75 3.61 12.56
C PRO A 72 -29.64 4.22 11.70
N ALA A 73 -29.43 5.53 11.75
CA ALA A 73 -28.38 6.21 10.97
C ALA A 73 -26.98 5.82 11.45
N ASP A 74 -26.75 5.83 12.75
CA ASP A 74 -25.45 5.48 13.36
C ASP A 74 -25.15 3.99 13.19
N ARG A 75 -26.19 3.15 13.24
CA ARG A 75 -26.09 1.71 12.98
C ARG A 75 -25.56 1.44 11.57
N ASN A 76 -26.08 2.14 10.57
CA ASN A 76 -25.63 2.00 9.19
C ASN A 76 -24.16 2.43 9.05
N ALA A 77 -23.75 3.51 9.71
CA ALA A 77 -22.36 3.96 9.68
C ALA A 77 -21.40 2.93 10.30
N LEU A 78 -21.75 2.33 11.43
CA LEU A 78 -20.95 1.28 12.08
C LEU A 78 -20.80 0.03 11.21
N ILE A 79 -21.89 -0.40 10.56
CA ILE A 79 -21.88 -1.55 9.65
C ILE A 79 -21.06 -1.24 8.38
N SER A 80 -21.23 -0.04 7.80
CA SER A 80 -20.46 0.40 6.64
C SER A 80 -18.95 0.47 6.92
N GLY A 81 -18.56 1.03 8.06
CA GLY A 81 -17.15 1.06 8.47
C GLY A 81 -16.56 -0.34 8.67
N HIS A 82 -17.35 -1.32 9.15
CA HIS A 82 -16.89 -2.70 9.23
C HIS A 82 -16.75 -3.33 7.82
N LEU A 83 -17.68 -3.06 6.92
CA LEU A 83 -17.61 -3.50 5.52
C LEU A 83 -16.36 -2.97 4.82
N GLU A 84 -16.05 -1.68 4.98
CA GLU A 84 -14.83 -1.07 4.43
C GLU A 84 -13.57 -1.74 4.95
N ARG A 85 -13.49 -2.02 6.26
CA ARG A 85 -12.36 -2.77 6.84
C ARG A 85 -12.19 -4.16 6.19
N LEU A 86 -13.29 -4.89 5.98
CA LEU A 86 -13.25 -6.20 5.32
C LEU A 86 -12.82 -6.10 3.85
N GLN A 87 -13.28 -5.07 3.14
CA GLN A 87 -12.88 -4.82 1.75
C GLN A 87 -11.38 -4.52 1.65
N ASN A 88 -10.85 -3.66 2.54
CA ASN A 88 -9.43 -3.34 2.60
C ASN A 88 -8.59 -4.58 2.94
N GLN A 89 -9.03 -5.41 3.90
CA GLN A 89 -8.35 -6.65 4.25
C GLN A 89 -8.35 -7.65 3.07
N LEU A 90 -9.45 -7.73 2.32
CA LEU A 90 -9.54 -8.57 1.12
C LEU A 90 -8.58 -8.07 0.03
N ALA A 91 -8.49 -6.77 -0.20
CA ALA A 91 -7.56 -6.18 -1.16
C ALA A 91 -6.11 -6.52 -0.79
N THR A 92 -5.71 -6.28 0.46
CA THR A 92 -4.37 -6.61 0.97
C THR A 92 -4.06 -8.11 0.81
N THR A 93 -5.03 -8.98 1.13
CA THR A 93 -4.82 -10.43 1.01
C THR A 93 -4.67 -10.85 -0.46
N ARG A 94 -5.43 -10.25 -1.37
CA ARG A 94 -5.30 -10.53 -2.82
C ARG A 94 -3.92 -10.12 -3.33
N SER A 95 -3.46 -8.90 -3.02
CA SER A 95 -2.12 -8.44 -3.39
C SER A 95 -1.03 -9.37 -2.85
N ALA A 96 -1.12 -9.81 -1.60
CA ALA A 96 -0.17 -10.76 -1.03
C ALA A 96 -0.16 -12.12 -1.77
N VAL A 97 -1.33 -12.62 -2.16
CA VAL A 97 -1.44 -13.87 -2.94
C VAL A 97 -0.84 -13.70 -4.33
N GLU A 98 -1.07 -12.57 -4.98
CA GLU A 98 -0.51 -12.26 -6.30
C GLU A 98 1.02 -12.12 -6.24
N ALA A 99 1.55 -11.43 -5.23
CA ALA A 99 2.98 -11.34 -4.99
C ALA A 99 3.64 -12.73 -4.78
N LEU A 100 3.00 -13.60 -3.97
CA LEU A 100 3.51 -14.96 -3.77
C LEU A 100 3.44 -15.80 -5.06
N ARG A 101 2.41 -15.64 -5.87
CA ARG A 101 2.31 -16.31 -7.18
C ARG A 101 3.41 -15.83 -8.13
N ALA A 102 3.66 -14.53 -8.18
CA ALA A 102 4.74 -13.96 -8.98
C ALA A 102 6.10 -14.58 -8.62
N ILE A 103 6.38 -14.80 -7.33
CA ILE A 103 7.59 -15.48 -6.87
C ILE A 103 7.65 -16.93 -7.39
N LEU A 104 6.53 -17.66 -7.39
CA LEU A 104 6.48 -19.07 -7.79
C LEU A 104 6.48 -19.27 -9.32
N GLU A 105 5.85 -18.34 -10.04
CA GLU A 105 5.61 -18.44 -11.48
C GLU A 105 6.69 -17.75 -12.30
N ARG A 106 7.52 -16.90 -11.65
CA ARG A 106 8.60 -16.22 -12.36
C ARG A 106 9.63 -17.24 -12.82
N PRO A 107 9.76 -17.50 -14.14
CA PRO A 107 10.91 -18.25 -14.63
C PRO A 107 12.16 -17.48 -14.19
N VAL A 108 13.24 -18.18 -13.91
CA VAL A 108 14.60 -17.62 -13.88
C VAL A 108 14.98 -17.22 -15.33
N ALA A 109 14.08 -16.54 -16.03
CA ALA A 109 14.37 -15.90 -17.29
C ALA A 109 15.30 -14.75 -16.94
N ALA A 110 16.52 -14.81 -17.44
CA ALA A 110 17.51 -13.76 -17.28
C ALA A 110 16.83 -12.43 -17.62
N ALA A 111 16.51 -11.65 -16.57
CA ALA A 111 15.98 -10.30 -16.76
C ALA A 111 16.88 -9.59 -17.77
N ARG A 112 16.28 -9.03 -18.82
CA ARG A 112 17.07 -8.35 -19.85
C ARG A 112 17.63 -7.06 -19.25
N ILE A 113 18.89 -7.12 -18.81
CA ILE A 113 19.56 -5.98 -18.23
C ILE A 113 20.25 -5.22 -19.36
N GLU A 114 19.94 -3.94 -19.46
CA GLU A 114 20.55 -3.02 -20.41
C GLU A 114 21.54 -2.12 -19.68
N HIS A 115 22.58 -1.66 -20.39
CA HIS A 115 23.49 -0.63 -19.89
C HIS A 115 23.11 0.70 -20.51
N ARG A 116 22.99 1.72 -19.65
CA ARG A 116 22.63 3.08 -20.07
C ARG A 116 23.58 4.09 -19.46
N SER A 117 24.19 4.89 -20.32
CA SER A 117 25.00 6.07 -19.95
C SER A 117 24.08 7.30 -19.92
N VAL A 118 24.01 8.01 -18.83
CA VAL A 118 23.25 9.24 -18.69
C VAL A 118 24.18 10.40 -18.38
N ALA A 119 24.07 11.49 -19.13
CA ALA A 119 24.83 12.70 -18.89
C ALA A 119 24.25 13.49 -17.70
N ALA A 120 25.07 14.38 -17.13
CA ALA A 120 24.59 15.35 -16.16
C ALA A 120 23.48 16.19 -16.78
N THR A 121 22.33 16.27 -16.11
CA THR A 121 21.10 16.82 -16.69
C THR A 121 20.49 17.90 -15.79
N PRO A 122 20.22 19.11 -16.31
CA PRO A 122 19.46 20.12 -15.59
C PRO A 122 18.03 19.63 -15.33
N ALA A 123 17.52 19.89 -14.14
CA ALA A 123 16.19 19.45 -13.73
C ALA A 123 15.53 20.42 -12.76
N ALA A 124 14.20 20.40 -12.72
CA ALA A 124 13.43 20.85 -11.57
C ALA A 124 13.34 19.67 -10.62
N ALA A 125 13.60 19.88 -9.33
CA ALA A 125 13.67 18.79 -8.36
C ALA A 125 13.11 19.17 -6.99
N ILE A 126 12.63 18.17 -6.25
CA ILE A 126 12.32 18.24 -4.82
C ILE A 126 13.16 17.18 -4.13
N ALA A 127 13.99 17.58 -3.18
CA ALA A 127 14.84 16.70 -2.40
C ALA A 127 14.51 16.79 -0.92
N ALA A 128 14.58 15.66 -0.22
CA ALA A 128 14.42 15.59 1.23
C ALA A 128 15.21 14.40 1.80
N THR A 129 15.39 14.42 3.14
CA THR A 129 15.73 13.21 3.89
C THR A 129 14.45 12.62 4.42
N VAL A 130 14.15 11.36 4.09
CA VAL A 130 12.86 10.72 4.34
C VAL A 130 13.07 9.41 5.12
N GLU A 131 12.19 9.13 6.06
CA GLU A 131 12.09 7.81 6.67
C GLU A 131 11.52 6.81 5.65
N ARG A 132 11.92 5.56 5.72
CA ARG A 132 11.49 4.52 4.77
C ARG A 132 9.97 4.33 4.75
N ASP A 133 9.33 4.36 5.93
CA ASP A 133 7.89 4.19 6.06
C ASP A 133 7.10 5.37 5.47
N ASP A 134 7.70 6.56 5.42
CA ASP A 134 7.11 7.77 4.86
C ASP A 134 7.46 7.99 3.37
N LEU A 135 8.27 7.12 2.78
CA LEU A 135 8.81 7.31 1.43
C LEU A 135 7.70 7.42 0.38
N LEU A 136 6.73 6.52 0.40
CA LEU A 136 5.65 6.51 -0.61
C LEU A 136 4.73 7.73 -0.50
N PRO A 137 4.20 8.12 0.69
CA PRO A 137 3.42 9.35 0.82
C PRO A 137 4.20 10.60 0.44
N TRP A 138 5.48 10.68 0.83
CA TRP A 138 6.34 11.79 0.44
C TRP A 138 6.54 11.87 -1.07
N TRP A 139 6.85 10.74 -1.73
CA TRP A 139 7.05 10.64 -3.16
C TRP A 139 5.81 11.09 -3.94
N GLN A 140 4.62 10.59 -3.58
CA GLN A 140 3.35 10.98 -4.20
C GLN A 140 3.11 12.48 -4.13
N GLY A 141 3.27 13.08 -2.94
CA GLY A 141 3.11 14.50 -2.76
C GLY A 141 4.17 15.33 -3.51
N ALA A 142 5.42 14.88 -3.53
CA ALA A 142 6.51 15.59 -4.18
C ALA A 142 6.39 15.53 -5.72
N VAL A 143 6.04 14.38 -6.29
CA VAL A 143 5.83 14.25 -7.75
C VAL A 143 4.65 15.11 -8.19
N GLY A 144 3.52 15.10 -7.46
CA GLY A 144 2.37 15.93 -7.81
C GLY A 144 2.68 17.44 -7.78
N GLU A 145 3.38 17.92 -6.74
CA GLU A 145 3.81 19.33 -6.65
C GLU A 145 4.78 19.69 -7.78
N LEU A 146 5.73 18.80 -8.08
CA LEU A 146 6.73 19.02 -9.13
C LEU A 146 6.07 19.10 -10.52
N GLN A 147 5.18 18.18 -10.86
CA GLN A 147 4.45 18.18 -12.13
C GLN A 147 3.58 19.44 -12.27
N ALA A 148 2.83 19.80 -11.21
CA ALA A 148 2.00 21.01 -11.23
C ALA A 148 2.85 22.27 -11.44
N THR A 149 4.01 22.38 -10.77
CA THR A 149 4.92 23.52 -10.88
C THR A 149 5.51 23.60 -12.28
N VAL A 150 6.03 22.51 -12.83
CA VAL A 150 6.61 22.48 -14.20
C VAL A 150 5.54 22.79 -15.25
N ALA A 151 4.32 22.29 -15.11
CA ALA A 151 3.22 22.57 -16.02
C ALA A 151 2.76 24.07 -15.98
N ALA A 152 2.87 24.71 -14.81
CA ALA A 152 2.52 26.12 -14.67
C ALA A 152 3.59 27.09 -15.23
N GLU A 153 4.85 26.66 -15.30
CA GLU A 153 5.98 27.48 -15.73
C GLU A 153 6.19 27.42 -17.26
N LYS A 154 5.67 28.43 -17.96
CA LYS A 154 5.72 28.51 -19.45
C LYS A 154 7.13 28.53 -20.04
N LEU A 155 8.15 28.85 -19.25
CA LEU A 155 9.56 28.91 -19.70
C LEU A 155 10.32 27.61 -19.50
N LEU A 156 9.70 26.60 -18.89
CA LEU A 156 10.28 25.27 -18.72
C LEU A 156 9.73 24.32 -19.77
N THR A 157 10.63 23.60 -20.40
CA THR A 157 10.26 22.52 -21.33
C THR A 157 10.80 21.23 -20.79
N PRO A 158 9.93 20.26 -20.39
CA PRO A 158 10.38 18.92 -20.01
C PRO A 158 11.17 18.27 -21.15
N THR A 159 12.33 17.71 -20.82
CA THR A 159 13.20 16.98 -21.77
C THR A 159 13.29 15.50 -21.49
N GLY A 160 12.57 15.02 -20.48
CA GLY A 160 12.48 13.62 -20.09
C GLY A 160 11.28 13.39 -19.17
N VAL A 161 11.10 12.14 -18.80
CA VAL A 161 10.03 11.70 -17.90
C VAL A 161 10.31 12.08 -16.46
N PRO A 162 9.28 12.15 -15.59
CA PRO A 162 9.47 12.23 -14.17
C PRO A 162 10.31 11.06 -13.66
N ALA A 163 11.16 11.33 -12.66
CA ALA A 163 12.11 10.35 -12.18
C ALA A 163 12.43 10.56 -10.69
N ALA A 164 13.04 9.56 -10.06
CA ALA A 164 13.45 9.61 -8.67
C ALA A 164 14.88 9.09 -8.46
N LEU A 165 15.52 9.60 -7.39
CA LEU A 165 16.77 9.08 -6.85
C LEU A 165 16.49 8.65 -5.40
N PHE A 166 16.92 7.44 -5.06
CA PHE A 166 16.80 6.90 -3.71
C PHE A 166 18.18 6.57 -3.17
N GLY A 167 18.62 7.30 -2.16
CA GLY A 167 19.90 7.10 -1.52
C GLY A 167 19.97 5.74 -0.81
N PHE A 168 21.16 5.14 -0.81
CA PHE A 168 21.42 3.84 -0.19
C PHE A 168 20.97 3.77 1.28
N ASP A 169 21.13 4.86 2.04
CA ASP A 169 20.80 4.91 3.47
C ASP A 169 19.31 4.69 3.77
N ILE A 170 18.40 4.96 2.81
CA ILE A 170 16.97 4.63 2.95
C ILE A 170 16.79 3.14 3.18
N PHE A 171 17.55 2.30 2.48
CA PHE A 171 17.44 0.84 2.56
C PHE A 171 18.32 0.24 3.64
N ALA A 172 19.47 0.87 3.96
CA ALA A 172 20.41 0.37 4.92
C ALA A 172 20.20 0.86 6.36
N ARG A 173 19.52 2.02 6.54
CA ARG A 173 19.36 2.70 7.83
C ARG A 173 17.93 3.22 8.06
N ASP A 174 16.97 2.77 7.24
CA ASP A 174 15.57 3.18 7.24
C ASP A 174 15.34 4.69 7.10
N ARG A 175 16.37 5.47 6.74
CA ARG A 175 16.31 6.90 6.55
C ARG A 175 17.42 7.38 5.61
N GLY A 176 17.07 8.16 4.58
CA GLY A 176 18.07 8.64 3.64
C GLY A 176 17.56 9.74 2.71
N ALA A 177 18.43 10.16 1.80
CA ALA A 177 18.12 11.16 0.81
C ALA A 177 17.21 10.58 -0.28
N ALA A 178 16.11 11.25 -0.57
CA ALA A 178 15.25 11.00 -1.71
C ALA A 178 15.11 12.29 -2.53
N THR A 179 15.08 12.15 -3.86
CA THR A 179 14.89 13.27 -4.78
C THR A 179 13.95 12.83 -5.88
N VAL A 180 12.88 13.61 -6.12
CA VAL A 180 12.09 13.49 -7.36
C VAL A 180 12.46 14.64 -8.27
N PHE A 181 12.53 14.38 -9.58
CA PHE A 181 12.93 15.38 -10.54
C PHE A 181 12.26 15.20 -11.91
N ILE A 182 12.16 16.28 -12.65
CA ILE A 182 11.79 16.29 -14.05
C ILE A 182 12.95 16.97 -14.81
N PRO A 183 13.62 16.30 -15.75
CA PRO A 183 14.58 16.92 -16.63
C PRO A 183 13.92 18.05 -17.41
N VAL A 184 14.54 19.23 -17.42
CA VAL A 184 13.96 20.39 -18.11
C VAL A 184 15.03 21.18 -18.87
N HIS A 185 14.59 21.82 -19.96
CA HIS A 185 15.32 22.89 -20.60
C HIS A 185 14.72 24.23 -20.14
N GLY A 186 15.59 25.18 -19.79
CA GLY A 186 15.21 26.49 -19.27
C GLY A 186 15.68 26.72 -17.83
N GLY A 187 15.56 27.96 -17.38
CA GLY A 187 15.99 28.34 -16.01
C GLY A 187 14.89 28.03 -14.98
N VAL A 188 15.09 27.02 -14.17
CA VAL A 188 14.18 26.72 -13.04
C VAL A 188 14.24 27.84 -12.01
N ARG A 189 13.08 28.42 -11.65
CA ARG A 189 12.96 29.35 -10.53
C ARG A 189 12.47 28.58 -9.30
N PRO A 190 13.04 28.81 -8.12
CA PRO A 190 12.54 28.21 -6.88
C PRO A 190 11.07 28.57 -6.62
N VAL A 191 10.21 27.54 -6.46
CA VAL A 191 8.79 27.70 -6.11
C VAL A 191 8.41 26.60 -5.12
N GLY A 192 7.95 26.97 -3.93
CA GLY A 192 7.67 26.00 -2.88
C GLY A 192 8.90 25.13 -2.57
N ARG A 193 8.73 23.82 -2.67
CA ARG A 193 9.85 22.86 -2.49
C ARG A 193 10.64 22.62 -3.77
N VAL A 194 10.15 23.07 -4.92
CA VAL A 194 10.81 22.87 -6.21
C VAL A 194 12.02 23.78 -6.34
N GLN A 195 13.18 23.18 -6.61
CA GLN A 195 14.46 23.86 -6.73
C GLN A 195 15.15 23.45 -8.04
N PRO A 196 16.02 24.33 -8.60
CA PRO A 196 16.92 23.95 -9.69
C PRO A 196 17.92 22.90 -9.17
N ALA A 197 18.13 21.87 -9.95
CA ALA A 197 19.13 20.85 -9.65
C ALA A 197 19.86 20.41 -10.91
N THR A 198 21.05 19.84 -10.73
CA THR A 198 21.75 19.10 -11.77
C THR A 198 21.84 17.65 -11.34
N ILE A 199 21.13 16.78 -12.04
CA ILE A 199 21.20 15.34 -11.79
C ILE A 199 22.54 14.85 -12.32
N PRO A 200 23.37 14.19 -11.50
CA PRO A 200 24.72 13.82 -11.92
C PRO A 200 24.71 12.76 -13.03
N ALA A 201 25.74 12.77 -13.85
CA ALA A 201 26.00 11.71 -14.82
C ALA A 201 26.15 10.36 -14.10
N ALA A 202 25.76 9.27 -14.78
CA ALA A 202 25.95 7.93 -14.25
C ALA A 202 25.94 6.89 -15.37
N GLU A 203 26.67 5.80 -15.12
CA GLU A 203 26.50 4.53 -15.83
C GLU A 203 25.52 3.65 -15.04
N LEU A 204 24.56 3.08 -15.72
CA LEU A 204 23.43 2.39 -15.10
C LEU A 204 23.21 1.02 -15.73
N ALA A 205 22.97 0.01 -14.90
CA ALA A 205 22.32 -1.22 -15.30
C ALA A 205 20.81 -1.02 -15.12
N VAL A 206 20.03 -1.37 -16.14
CA VAL A 206 18.60 -1.02 -16.22
C VAL A 206 17.75 -2.25 -16.48
N ILE A 207 16.66 -2.38 -15.74
CA ILE A 207 15.56 -3.29 -16.02
C ILE A 207 14.30 -2.44 -16.22
N HIS A 208 13.49 -2.79 -17.23
CA HIS A 208 12.17 -2.21 -17.38
C HIS A 208 11.14 -3.05 -16.62
N HIS A 209 10.64 -2.51 -15.53
CA HIS A 209 9.53 -3.08 -14.77
C HIS A 209 8.20 -2.74 -15.45
N HIS A 210 7.35 -3.74 -15.63
CA HIS A 210 6.03 -3.58 -16.23
C HIS A 210 4.95 -3.92 -15.20
N GLY A 211 3.99 -3.03 -15.01
CA GLY A 211 2.89 -3.22 -14.08
C GLY A 211 3.01 -2.39 -12.80
N PRO A 212 2.16 -2.68 -11.79
CA PRO A 212 2.19 -2.01 -10.49
C PRO A 212 3.49 -2.34 -9.73
N HIS A 213 3.89 -1.46 -8.81
CA HIS A 213 5.17 -1.58 -8.09
C HIS A 213 5.16 -2.62 -6.95
N ASP A 214 4.20 -3.53 -6.91
CA ASP A 214 4.04 -4.51 -5.83
C ASP A 214 5.18 -5.55 -5.76
N ASP A 215 5.89 -5.78 -6.87
CA ASP A 215 6.99 -6.74 -7.01
C ASP A 215 8.29 -6.12 -7.56
N VAL A 216 8.41 -4.81 -7.50
CA VAL A 216 9.60 -4.04 -7.97
C VAL A 216 10.89 -4.45 -7.25
N ASP A 217 10.80 -4.96 -6.03
CA ASP A 217 11.89 -5.48 -5.23
C ASP A 217 12.58 -6.69 -5.89
N LEU A 218 11.86 -7.48 -6.67
CA LEU A 218 12.41 -8.61 -7.41
C LEU A 218 13.33 -8.14 -8.55
N ASP A 219 12.97 -7.07 -9.24
CA ASP A 219 13.80 -6.47 -10.30
C ASP A 219 15.02 -5.78 -9.73
N TYR A 220 14.89 -5.10 -8.57
CA TYR A 220 16.03 -4.58 -7.83
C TYR A 220 16.99 -5.68 -7.36
N SER A 221 16.44 -6.81 -6.90
CA SER A 221 17.25 -7.98 -6.52
C SER A 221 18.03 -8.53 -7.71
N ALA A 222 17.40 -8.64 -8.87
CA ALA A 222 18.06 -9.08 -10.13
C ALA A 222 19.16 -8.11 -10.57
N LEU A 223 18.94 -6.79 -10.49
CA LEU A 223 19.94 -5.77 -10.79
C LEU A 223 21.13 -5.85 -9.83
N GLY A 224 20.85 -5.94 -8.51
CA GLY A 224 21.91 -6.05 -7.50
C GLY A 224 22.72 -7.33 -7.64
N GLU A 225 22.08 -8.48 -7.90
CA GLU A 225 22.76 -9.73 -8.19
C GLU A 225 23.64 -9.63 -9.44
N TYR A 226 23.12 -9.04 -10.50
CA TYR A 226 23.87 -8.80 -11.73
C TYR A 226 25.11 -7.93 -11.48
N ALA A 227 24.92 -6.76 -10.86
CA ALA A 227 26.00 -5.81 -10.59
C ALA A 227 27.08 -6.41 -9.68
N THR A 228 26.67 -7.19 -8.68
CA THR A 228 27.60 -7.88 -7.76
C THR A 228 28.35 -9.01 -8.46
N ARG A 229 27.65 -9.82 -9.26
CA ARG A 229 28.28 -10.96 -9.99
C ARG A 229 29.31 -10.51 -11.01
N HIS A 230 29.14 -9.33 -11.60
CA HIS A 230 30.04 -8.77 -12.58
C HIS A 230 31.04 -7.79 -11.95
N GLU A 231 31.00 -7.60 -10.63
CA GLU A 231 31.90 -6.69 -9.88
C GLU A 231 31.87 -5.23 -10.41
N ILE A 232 30.71 -4.78 -10.90
CA ILE A 232 30.53 -3.45 -11.51
C ILE A 232 29.69 -2.50 -10.66
N SER A 233 29.19 -2.91 -9.48
CA SER A 233 28.42 -2.04 -8.60
C SER A 233 29.26 -0.89 -8.05
N VAL A 234 28.69 0.33 -8.05
CA VAL A 234 29.30 1.52 -7.44
C VAL A 234 28.35 2.15 -6.45
N ASP A 235 28.91 2.90 -5.50
CA ASP A 235 28.12 3.68 -4.56
C ASP A 235 27.37 4.79 -5.31
N GLY A 236 26.08 4.87 -5.05
CA GLY A 236 25.22 5.87 -5.66
C GLY A 236 23.74 5.61 -5.38
N PRO A 237 22.88 6.57 -5.66
CA PRO A 237 21.44 6.37 -5.51
C PRO A 237 20.89 5.42 -6.58
N LEU A 238 19.96 4.56 -6.20
CA LEU A 238 19.10 3.89 -7.16
C LEU A 238 18.29 4.95 -7.91
N ARG A 239 17.98 4.70 -9.18
CA ARG A 239 17.21 5.62 -10.01
C ARG A 239 15.98 4.93 -10.57
N GLU A 240 14.88 5.66 -10.61
CA GLU A 240 13.66 5.24 -11.29
C GLU A 240 13.25 6.30 -12.31
N TYR A 241 12.97 5.86 -13.54
CA TYR A 241 12.40 6.71 -14.57
C TYR A 241 11.01 6.17 -14.90
N TYR A 242 9.99 7.01 -14.74
CA TYR A 242 8.58 6.62 -14.91
C TYR A 242 8.16 6.85 -16.34
N ASP A 243 8.55 5.92 -17.25
CA ASP A 243 8.32 6.04 -18.69
C ASP A 243 6.83 6.10 -19.04
N ARG A 244 5.99 5.38 -18.28
CA ARG A 244 4.53 5.45 -18.31
C ARG A 244 3.99 5.11 -16.93
N PHE A 245 3.18 5.99 -16.36
CA PHE A 245 2.74 5.82 -14.98
C PHE A 245 1.29 6.30 -14.75
N SER A 246 0.87 6.44 -13.48
CA SER A 246 -0.50 6.79 -13.08
C SER A 246 -1.02 8.12 -13.63
N TRP A 247 -0.17 9.03 -14.05
CA TRP A 247 -0.53 10.29 -14.71
C TRP A 247 -0.72 10.15 -16.24
N ASP A 248 -0.35 8.99 -16.82
CA ASP A 248 -0.51 8.69 -18.26
C ASP A 248 -1.67 7.73 -18.50
N THR A 249 -2.00 6.86 -17.52
CA THR A 249 -3.03 5.83 -17.63
C THR A 249 -3.52 5.35 -16.26
N ASP A 250 -4.82 5.12 -16.13
CA ASP A 250 -5.44 4.53 -14.93
C ASP A 250 -5.24 3.00 -14.85
N ASP A 251 -4.84 2.37 -15.95
CA ASP A 251 -4.55 0.93 -15.99
C ASP A 251 -3.12 0.66 -15.55
N SER A 252 -2.95 0.22 -14.31
CA SER A 252 -1.64 -0.07 -13.72
C SER A 252 -0.86 -1.18 -14.43
N ALA A 253 -1.54 -2.08 -15.15
CA ALA A 253 -0.88 -3.10 -15.96
C ALA A 253 -0.08 -2.52 -17.14
N GLN A 254 -0.35 -1.27 -17.52
CA GLN A 254 0.36 -0.55 -18.57
C GLN A 254 1.50 0.34 -18.07
N TRP A 255 1.76 0.38 -16.77
CA TRP A 255 2.85 1.17 -16.23
C TRP A 255 4.19 0.56 -16.66
N VAL A 256 5.16 1.43 -16.88
CA VAL A 256 6.52 1.06 -17.25
C VAL A 256 7.47 1.96 -16.47
N THR A 257 8.30 1.35 -15.64
CA THR A 257 9.33 2.04 -14.85
C THR A 257 10.69 1.46 -15.17
N ALA A 258 11.62 2.30 -15.62
CA ALA A 258 13.01 1.89 -15.75
C ALA A 258 13.69 1.95 -14.37
N LEU A 259 13.98 0.79 -13.80
CA LEU A 259 14.72 0.63 -12.56
C LEU A 259 16.20 0.56 -12.86
N CYS A 260 17.00 1.38 -12.16
CA CYS A 260 18.39 1.58 -12.52
C CYS A 260 19.31 1.43 -11.31
N TRP A 261 20.32 0.60 -11.47
CA TRP A 261 21.39 0.39 -10.51
C TRP A 261 22.66 1.10 -10.98
N PRO A 262 23.33 1.91 -10.11
CA PRO A 262 24.56 2.57 -10.51
C PRO A 262 25.70 1.53 -10.65
N VAL A 263 26.40 1.62 -11.78
CA VAL A 263 27.51 0.73 -12.10
C VAL A 263 28.67 1.55 -12.66
N PHE A 264 29.87 0.99 -12.69
CA PHE A 264 30.91 1.52 -13.54
C PHE A 264 30.99 0.71 -14.85
N ARG A 265 31.34 1.35 -15.92
CA ARG A 265 31.65 0.70 -17.19
C ARG A 265 33.16 0.66 -17.32
N ALA A 266 33.75 -0.52 -17.29
CA ALA A 266 35.09 -0.68 -17.75
C ALA A 266 35.05 -0.48 -19.29
N ASP A 267 35.77 0.52 -19.81
CA ASP A 267 35.93 0.68 -21.21
C ASP A 267 36.46 -0.64 -21.81
N ALA A 268 35.71 -1.17 -22.79
CA ALA A 268 36.05 -2.40 -23.52
C ALA A 268 37.16 -2.16 -24.50
#